data_03f11c03286593191164a26d9e9e8faa
#
_entry.id   03f11c03286593191164a26d9e9e8faa
#
_cell.length_a   1.000
_cell.length_b   1.000
_cell.length_c   1.000
_cell.angle_alpha   90.00
_cell.angle_beta   90.00
_cell.angle_gamma   90.00
#
_symmetry.space_group_name_H-M   'P 1'
#
loop_
_entity.id
_entity.type
_entity.pdbx_description
1 polymer ?
#
loop_
_entity_poly.entity_id
_entity_poly.type
_entity_poly.pdbx_seq_one_letter_code
_entity_poly.pdbx_strand_id
1 'polypeptide(L)'
;MKTLPAGVKSVPLVMLVNEGTAAGSEIVAGALQDYKRAVIVGTRIFGGASIQTVFPVANGAALKLTTARWVTPNKRSVQNTGLAPDVVSQARAIDRVGSGPRGQPRAFFIVRKTGALRLN
;
A
#
# COMPACT_ATOMS: atom_id res chain seq x y z
N MET A 1 0.39 5.09 -25.30
CA MET A 1 0.04 4.34 -24.07
C MET A 1 0.24 2.85 -24.37
N LYS A 2 1.22 2.16 -23.74
CA LYS A 2 1.41 0.72 -23.98
C LYS A 2 0.22 -0.04 -23.41
N THR A 3 -0.49 -0.78 -24.25
CA THR A 3 -1.57 -1.68 -23.80
C THR A 3 -0.97 -2.84 -23.01
N LEU A 4 -1.49 -3.06 -21.80
CA LEU A 4 -1.08 -4.22 -20.99
C LEU A 4 -1.50 -5.52 -21.70
N PRO A 5 -0.64 -6.57 -21.65
CA PRO A 5 -1.01 -7.88 -22.15
C PRO A 5 -2.34 -8.37 -21.56
N ALA A 6 -3.20 -8.97 -22.39
CA ALA A 6 -4.57 -9.36 -22.00
C ALA A 6 -4.61 -10.22 -20.71
N GLY A 7 -3.61 -11.08 -20.48
CA GLY A 7 -3.53 -11.95 -19.31
C GLY A 7 -3.27 -11.21 -17.97
N VAL A 8 -2.76 -9.98 -17.98
CA VAL A 8 -2.42 -9.25 -16.74
C VAL A 8 -3.68 -8.82 -15.98
N LYS A 9 -4.78 -8.59 -16.67
CA LYS A 9 -6.04 -8.14 -16.05
C LYS A 9 -6.75 -9.26 -15.26
N SER A 10 -6.52 -10.52 -15.61
CA SER A 10 -7.21 -11.68 -15.03
C SER A 10 -6.37 -12.47 -14.01
N VAL A 11 -5.08 -12.17 -13.86
CA VAL A 11 -4.22 -12.87 -12.89
C VAL A 11 -4.68 -12.56 -11.46
N PRO A 12 -4.91 -13.57 -10.60
CA PRO A 12 -5.15 -13.34 -9.18
C PRO A 12 -3.99 -12.56 -8.55
N LEU A 13 -4.31 -11.52 -7.78
CA LEU A 13 -3.34 -10.64 -7.16
C LEU A 13 -3.54 -10.62 -5.65
N VAL A 14 -2.46 -10.81 -4.91
CA VAL A 14 -2.40 -10.66 -3.47
C VAL A 14 -1.36 -9.61 -3.14
N MET A 15 -1.71 -8.67 -2.27
CA MET A 15 -0.79 -7.65 -1.76
C MET A 15 -0.55 -7.87 -0.27
N LEU A 16 0.71 -8.07 0.11
CA LEU A 16 1.12 -8.20 1.50
C LEU A 16 1.41 -6.83 2.08
N VAL A 17 0.86 -6.55 3.25
CA VAL A 17 0.98 -5.25 3.92
C VAL A 17 1.25 -5.42 5.42
N ASN A 18 1.86 -4.42 6.02
CA ASN A 18 2.04 -4.31 7.47
C ASN A 18 1.98 -2.84 7.91
N GLU A 19 2.19 -2.60 9.21
CA GLU A 19 2.19 -1.25 9.81
C GLU A 19 3.23 -0.30 9.22
N GLY A 20 4.24 -0.83 8.60
CA GLY A 20 5.23 -0.03 7.92
C GLY A 20 4.93 0.24 6.45
N THR A 21 3.85 -0.31 5.90
CA THR A 21 3.37 0.05 4.57
C THR A 21 2.81 1.47 4.60
N ALA A 22 3.45 2.40 3.89
CA ALA A 22 3.16 3.82 3.98
C ALA A 22 3.22 4.54 2.62
N ALA A 23 2.75 5.77 2.58
CA ALA A 23 2.81 6.68 1.44
C ALA A 23 2.19 6.09 0.15
N GLY A 24 2.93 6.05 -0.96
CA GLY A 24 2.43 5.53 -2.24
C GLY A 24 1.90 4.10 -2.18
N SER A 25 2.46 3.26 -1.30
CA SER A 25 1.99 1.88 -1.12
C SER A 25 0.59 1.82 -0.51
N GLU A 26 0.23 2.77 0.35
CA GLU A 26 -1.12 2.88 0.92
C GLU A 26 -2.14 3.27 -0.16
N ILE A 27 -1.76 4.20 -1.06
CA ILE A 27 -2.61 4.61 -2.19
C ILE A 27 -2.91 3.40 -3.08
N VAL A 28 -1.87 2.64 -3.43
CA VAL A 28 -2.02 1.44 -4.26
C VAL A 28 -2.86 0.37 -3.54
N ALA A 29 -2.60 0.11 -2.26
CA ALA A 29 -3.38 -0.86 -1.48
C ALA A 29 -4.85 -0.47 -1.40
N GLY A 30 -5.14 0.80 -1.10
CA GLY A 30 -6.50 1.31 -1.04
C GLY A 30 -7.25 1.22 -2.36
N ALA A 31 -6.58 1.55 -3.47
CA ALA A 31 -7.17 1.44 -4.80
C ALA A 31 -7.44 -0.03 -5.18
N LEU A 32 -6.49 -0.91 -4.96
CA LEU A 32 -6.65 -2.34 -5.27
C LEU A 32 -7.75 -2.99 -4.44
N GLN A 33 -7.88 -2.61 -3.17
CA GLN A 33 -8.93 -3.10 -2.28
C GLN A 33 -10.31 -2.60 -2.71
N ASP A 34 -10.45 -1.30 -2.97
CA ASP A 34 -11.72 -0.70 -3.36
C ASP A 34 -12.25 -1.25 -4.70
N TYR A 35 -11.36 -1.45 -5.66
CA TYR A 35 -11.71 -2.09 -6.95
C TYR A 35 -11.79 -3.61 -6.88
N LYS A 36 -11.59 -4.22 -5.71
CA LYS A 36 -11.55 -5.69 -5.53
C LYS A 36 -10.59 -6.38 -6.52
N ARG A 37 -9.51 -5.67 -6.86
CA ARG A 37 -8.52 -6.15 -7.83
C ARG A 37 -7.47 -7.06 -7.19
N ALA A 38 -7.21 -6.87 -5.89
CA ALA A 38 -6.30 -7.70 -5.11
C ALA A 38 -6.92 -8.00 -3.74
N VAL A 39 -6.51 -9.11 -3.15
CA VAL A 39 -6.72 -9.40 -1.74
C VAL A 39 -5.57 -8.79 -0.94
N ILE A 40 -5.89 -7.95 0.03
CA ILE A 40 -4.91 -7.32 0.92
C ILE A 40 -4.73 -8.20 2.15
N VAL A 41 -3.53 -8.69 2.38
CA VAL A 41 -3.21 -9.66 3.45
C VAL A 41 -2.12 -9.08 4.36
N GLY A 42 -2.28 -9.21 5.66
CA GLY A 42 -1.27 -8.79 6.63
C GLY A 42 -1.83 -8.09 7.86
N THR A 43 -1.20 -7.01 8.28
CA THR A 43 -1.67 -6.17 9.39
C THR A 43 -2.11 -4.80 8.89
N ARG A 44 -2.76 -4.01 9.74
CA ARG A 44 -3.22 -2.66 9.40
C ARG A 44 -2.05 -1.79 8.99
N ILE A 45 -2.19 -1.05 7.90
CA ILE A 45 -1.17 -0.13 7.39
C ILE A 45 -1.20 1.22 8.11
N PHE A 46 -0.15 2.01 7.95
CA PHE A 46 0.17 3.20 8.77
C PHE A 46 -0.95 4.27 8.80
N GLY A 47 -1.48 4.68 7.66
CA GLY A 47 -2.53 5.71 7.62
C GLY A 47 -1.99 7.12 7.43
N GLY A 48 -1.00 7.29 6.59
CA GLY A 48 -0.40 8.58 6.24
C GLY A 48 -1.03 9.22 5.00
N ALA A 49 -2.25 9.75 5.08
CA ALA A 49 -2.93 10.32 3.93
C ALA A 49 -2.61 11.80 3.65
N SER A 50 -1.70 12.41 4.39
CA SER A 50 -1.32 13.82 4.22
C SER A 50 -0.35 14.01 3.05
N ILE A 51 -0.63 14.97 2.19
CA ILE A 51 0.28 15.46 1.16
C ILE A 51 0.88 16.76 1.68
N GLN A 52 2.21 16.82 1.72
CA GLN A 52 2.94 17.98 2.21
C GLN A 52 3.70 18.64 1.08
N THR A 53 3.62 19.97 1.06
CA THR A 53 4.37 20.82 0.14
C THR A 53 5.43 21.58 0.91
N VAL A 54 6.63 21.65 0.34
CA VAL A 54 7.75 22.43 0.88
C VAL A 54 7.82 23.76 0.14
N PHE A 55 7.72 24.85 0.90
CA PHE A 55 7.85 26.20 0.39
C PHE A 55 9.19 26.77 0.84
N PRO A 56 10.10 27.11 -0.09
CA PRO A 56 11.31 27.82 0.27
C PRO A 56 10.97 29.22 0.81
N VAL A 57 11.62 29.61 1.88
CA VAL A 57 11.52 30.94 2.48
C VAL A 57 12.87 31.62 2.55
N ALA A 58 12.91 32.88 2.99
CA ALA A 58 14.14 33.64 3.08
C ALA A 58 15.21 32.93 3.94
N ASN A 59 16.48 33.24 3.67
CA ASN A 59 17.66 32.73 4.40
C ASN A 59 17.90 31.20 4.30
N GLY A 60 17.44 30.58 3.22
CA GLY A 60 17.67 29.14 2.98
C GLY A 60 16.81 28.21 3.86
N ALA A 61 15.88 28.76 4.63
CA ALA A 61 14.90 27.96 5.37
C ALA A 61 13.77 27.45 4.45
N ALA A 62 13.00 26.47 4.93
CA ALA A 62 11.85 25.94 4.21
C ALA A 62 10.69 25.69 5.17
N LEU A 63 9.49 25.99 4.70
CA LEU A 63 8.25 25.72 5.41
C LEU A 63 7.56 24.51 4.81
N LYS A 64 7.29 23.49 5.62
CA LYS A 64 6.61 22.27 5.21
C LYS A 64 5.16 22.30 5.72
N LEU A 65 4.21 22.37 4.80
CA LEU A 65 2.78 22.45 5.12
C LEU A 65 2.01 21.27 4.53
N THR A 66 1.01 20.79 5.26
CA THR A 66 0.01 19.88 4.70
C THR A 66 -0.93 20.66 3.81
N THR A 67 -0.89 20.40 2.52
CA THR A 67 -1.68 21.11 1.50
C THR A 67 -2.85 20.30 0.97
N ALA A 68 -2.83 18.97 1.12
CA ALA A 68 -3.93 18.12 0.68
C ALA A 68 -3.98 16.82 1.50
N ARG A 69 -5.07 16.10 1.35
CA ARG A 69 -5.22 14.71 1.82
C ARG A 69 -5.79 13.88 0.69
N TRP A 70 -5.25 12.67 0.52
CA TRP A 70 -5.81 11.73 -0.43
C TRP A 70 -6.86 10.83 0.25
N VAL A 71 -7.76 10.31 -0.56
CA VAL A 71 -8.77 9.33 -0.18
C VAL A 71 -8.73 8.17 -1.16
N THR A 72 -9.26 7.01 -0.76
CA THR A 72 -9.39 5.88 -1.66
C THR A 72 -10.44 6.17 -2.75
N PRO A 73 -10.51 5.38 -3.85
CA PRO A 73 -11.54 5.54 -4.88
C PRO A 73 -12.97 5.59 -4.33
N ASN A 74 -13.27 4.82 -3.29
CA ASN A 74 -14.56 4.85 -2.59
C ASN A 74 -14.68 5.99 -1.55
N LYS A 75 -13.81 7.01 -1.64
CA LYS A 75 -13.79 8.20 -0.77
C LYS A 75 -13.57 7.89 0.72
N ARG A 76 -12.96 6.74 1.04
CA ARG A 76 -12.57 6.42 2.42
C ARG A 76 -11.34 7.23 2.80
N SER A 77 -11.39 7.92 3.94
CA SER A 77 -10.21 8.51 4.56
C SER A 77 -9.44 7.43 5.30
N VAL A 78 -8.14 7.38 5.08
CA VAL A 78 -7.23 6.49 5.82
C VAL A 78 -6.32 7.26 6.79
N GLN A 79 -6.48 8.58 6.86
CA GLN A 79 -5.67 9.42 7.75
C GLN A 79 -5.84 9.00 9.21
N ASN A 80 -4.74 8.68 9.86
CA ASN A 80 -4.63 8.21 11.27
C ASN A 80 -5.35 6.89 11.59
N THR A 81 -6.11 6.33 10.64
CA THR A 81 -6.83 5.06 10.84
C THR A 81 -6.18 3.89 10.11
N GLY A 82 -5.39 4.20 9.08
CA GLY A 82 -4.82 3.20 8.18
C GLY A 82 -5.88 2.43 7.38
N LEU A 83 -5.41 1.49 6.59
CA LEU A 83 -6.25 0.56 5.84
C LEU A 83 -6.21 -0.81 6.53
N ALA A 84 -7.37 -1.35 6.87
CA ALA A 84 -7.47 -2.72 7.37
C ALA A 84 -7.27 -3.70 6.20
N PRO A 85 -6.48 -4.77 6.37
CA PRO A 85 -6.36 -5.80 5.35
C PRO A 85 -7.68 -6.61 5.24
N ASP A 86 -7.89 -7.25 4.09
CA ASP A 86 -9.03 -8.16 3.89
C ASP A 86 -8.83 -9.46 4.68
N VAL A 87 -7.58 -9.89 4.82
CA VAL A 87 -7.18 -11.05 5.62
C VAL A 87 -6.10 -10.64 6.60
N VAL A 88 -6.41 -10.71 7.89
CA VAL A 88 -5.41 -10.43 8.94
C VAL A 88 -4.47 -11.62 9.06
N SER A 89 -3.17 -11.35 8.93
CA SER A 89 -2.12 -12.35 9.11
C SER A 89 -0.97 -11.73 9.89
N GLN A 90 -0.63 -12.33 11.03
CA GLN A 90 0.53 -11.95 11.84
C GLN A 90 1.72 -12.88 11.58
N ALA A 91 1.96 -13.22 10.32
CA ALA A 91 3.00 -14.18 9.97
C ALA A 91 4.40 -13.68 10.37
N ARG A 92 5.01 -14.32 11.35
CA ARG A 92 6.41 -14.11 11.75
C ARG A 92 7.42 -14.27 10.60
N ALA A 93 7.03 -14.91 9.51
CA ALA A 93 7.87 -15.11 8.32
C ALA A 93 7.97 -13.86 7.43
N ILE A 94 7.04 -12.92 7.50
CA ILE A 94 7.06 -11.68 6.69
C ILE A 94 8.13 -10.72 7.22
N ASP A 95 8.40 -10.72 8.50
CA ASP A 95 9.41 -9.85 9.13
C ASP A 95 10.84 -10.10 8.62
N ARG A 96 11.13 -11.28 8.11
CA ARG A 96 12.47 -11.62 7.59
C ARG A 96 12.69 -11.29 6.11
N VAL A 97 11.64 -11.10 5.35
CA VAL A 97 11.74 -10.84 3.90
C VAL A 97 11.77 -9.35 3.58
N GLY A 98 11.42 -8.49 4.53
CA GLY A 98 11.15 -7.07 4.30
C GLY A 98 12.21 -6.07 4.74
N SER A 99 13.27 -6.48 5.42
CA SER A 99 14.33 -5.56 5.82
C SER A 99 15.33 -5.34 4.68
N GLY A 100 15.01 -4.39 3.81
CA GLY A 100 16.02 -3.80 2.94
C GLY A 100 17.01 -2.96 3.76
N PRO A 101 18.19 -2.58 3.20
CA PRO A 101 19.14 -1.72 3.89
C PRO A 101 18.42 -0.45 4.34
N ARG A 102 18.34 -0.22 5.67
CA ARG A 102 17.68 0.89 6.38
C ARG A 102 16.20 0.75 6.75
N GLY A 103 15.72 -0.45 7.09
CA GLY A 103 14.47 -0.59 7.88
C GLY A 103 13.20 -0.02 7.25
N GLN A 104 13.16 0.20 5.94
CA GLN A 104 11.93 0.63 5.27
C GLN A 104 11.09 -0.58 4.87
N PRO A 105 9.84 -0.64 5.34
CA PRO A 105 8.92 -1.72 4.97
C PRO A 105 8.56 -1.64 3.49
N ARG A 106 8.53 -2.78 2.83
CA ARG A 106 8.18 -2.90 1.42
C ARG A 106 6.84 -3.59 1.27
N ALA A 107 6.01 -3.07 0.38
CA ALA A 107 4.86 -3.82 -0.11
C ALA A 107 5.33 -4.86 -1.14
N PHE A 108 4.90 -6.10 -1.00
CA PHE A 108 5.21 -7.16 -1.96
C PHE A 108 3.97 -7.54 -2.74
N PHE A 109 4.11 -7.65 -4.05
CA PHE A 109 3.08 -8.18 -4.93
C PHE A 109 3.44 -9.61 -5.29
N ILE A 110 2.63 -10.57 -4.87
CA ILE A 110 2.76 -11.95 -5.31
C ILE A 110 1.75 -12.19 -6.42
N VAL A 111 2.26 -12.32 -7.65
CA VAL A 111 1.47 -12.72 -8.81
C VAL A 111 1.61 -14.22 -8.97
N ARG A 112 0.55 -14.98 -8.73
CA ARG A 112 0.55 -16.43 -8.92
C ARG A 112 -0.07 -16.79 -10.27
N LYS A 113 0.70 -17.54 -11.09
CA LYS A 113 0.21 -18.16 -12.31
C LYS A 113 -0.47 -19.47 -11.93
N THR A 114 -1.78 -19.55 -12.11
CA THR A 114 -2.69 -20.73 -12.06
C THR A 114 -2.37 -21.89 -11.11
N GLY A 115 -3.27 -22.11 -10.16
CA GLY A 115 -3.37 -23.28 -9.30
C GLY A 115 -4.11 -22.94 -8.01
N ALA A 116 -5.18 -23.68 -7.70
CA ALA A 116 -6.02 -23.43 -6.53
C ALA A 116 -5.19 -23.32 -5.23
N LEU A 117 -5.43 -22.25 -4.48
CA LEU A 117 -4.96 -22.11 -3.11
C LEU A 117 -5.81 -23.06 -2.26
N ARG A 118 -5.27 -24.20 -1.86
CA ARG A 118 -5.84 -24.97 -0.72
C ARG A 118 -5.26 -24.32 0.54
N LEU A 119 -6.10 -23.66 1.29
CA LEU A 119 -5.81 -23.28 2.66
C LEU A 119 -6.12 -24.51 3.52
N ASN A 120 -5.09 -25.11 4.08
CA ASN A 120 -5.23 -26.04 5.21
C ASN A 120 -5.15 -25.24 6.48
#